data_f060c383adf5cc52c3d8021a89f52d6f
#
_entry.id   f060c383adf5cc52c3d8021a89f52d6f
#
_cell.length_a   1.000
_cell.length_b   1.000
_cell.length_c   1.000
_cell.angle_alpha   90.00
_cell.angle_beta   90.00
_cell.angle_gamma   90.00
#
_symmetry.space_group_name_H-M   'P 1'
#
loop_
_entity.id
_entity.type
_entity.pdbx_description
1 polymer ?
#
loop_
_entity_poly.entity_id
_entity_poly.type
_entity_poly.pdbx_seq_one_letter_code
_entity_poly.pdbx_strand_id
1 'polypeptide(L)'
;EGSDEWEFPKRKWVEGWNKGTPKYEGTYDFFEEWIDRDITDIVRRDRNHPSIFLWSVGNEVDYPNDPYSHPILDGSSINQPMYGGYNPDAPDAARIGEIAKRLAAVIRAVDTSRPVTGALAGVVMSNETDYPQAVDVVGYNYTENRYAQDHAAYPDRIIYGSENGQGFDAWKAVRDNDYIFGQYIWTGTDYLGESGAWPSRGLHTGLLDFGSFAKPRGKF
;
A
#
# COMPACT_ATOMS: atom_id res chain seq x y z
N GLU A 1 6.98 -0.41 -7.35
CA GLU A 1 6.44 0.35 -6.22
C GLU A 1 7.37 1.51 -5.87
N GLY A 2 6.78 2.71 -5.65
CA GLY A 2 7.56 3.90 -5.39
C GLY A 2 8.18 3.94 -4.00
N SER A 3 7.39 3.84 -2.96
CA SER A 3 7.85 3.89 -1.56
C SER A 3 6.75 3.49 -0.58
N ASP A 4 7.14 3.05 0.62
CA ASP A 4 6.27 2.88 1.79
C ASP A 4 6.12 4.17 2.61
N GLU A 5 6.98 5.16 2.37
CA GLU A 5 6.97 6.45 3.03
C GLU A 5 7.15 7.55 1.98
N TRP A 6 6.48 8.67 2.20
CA TRP A 6 6.68 9.85 1.38
C TRP A 6 7.42 10.94 2.18
N GLU A 7 6.86 12.11 2.30
CA GLU A 7 7.51 13.28 2.89
C GLU A 7 7.65 13.27 4.43
N PHE A 8 7.08 12.29 5.11
CA PHE A 8 7.15 12.13 6.56
C PHE A 8 7.44 10.69 6.98
N PRO A 9 8.14 10.50 8.11
CA PRO A 9 8.42 9.17 8.64
C PRO A 9 7.15 8.48 9.13
N LYS A 10 7.08 7.16 8.96
CA LYS A 10 5.99 6.34 9.52
C LYS A 10 6.36 5.80 10.89
N ARG A 11 5.53 6.08 11.87
CA ARG A 11 5.66 5.56 13.25
C ARG A 11 5.64 4.03 13.28
N LYS A 12 4.90 3.40 12.40
CA LYS A 12 4.84 1.94 12.29
C LYS A 12 6.22 1.32 12.04
N TRP A 13 7.12 2.00 11.36
CA TRP A 13 8.48 1.54 11.14
C TRP A 13 9.43 1.85 12.30
N VAL A 14 9.20 2.94 13.00
CA VAL A 14 10.05 3.42 14.10
C VAL A 14 9.59 2.86 15.46
N GLU A 15 8.30 2.89 15.73
CA GLU A 15 7.71 2.57 17.02
C GLU A 15 6.96 1.23 17.03
N GLY A 16 6.53 0.73 15.85
CA GLY A 16 5.69 -0.46 15.68
C GLY A 16 6.48 -1.74 15.45
N TRP A 17 6.51 -2.18 14.20
CA TRP A 17 7.08 -3.48 13.81
C TRP A 17 8.60 -3.52 13.91
N ASN A 18 9.28 -2.46 13.51
CA ASN A 18 10.72 -2.32 13.58
C ASN A 18 11.10 -1.52 14.83
N LYS A 19 11.07 -2.16 15.96
CA LYS A 19 11.47 -1.52 17.23
C LYS A 19 12.96 -1.24 17.25
N GLY A 20 13.30 0.02 17.32
CA GLY A 20 14.66 0.49 17.44
C GLY A 20 14.72 1.96 17.10
N THR A 21 15.76 2.64 17.52
CA THR A 21 16.06 3.98 17.01
C THR A 21 16.67 3.80 15.63
N PRO A 22 16.04 4.26 14.53
CA PRO A 22 16.65 4.19 13.22
C PRO A 22 17.97 4.93 13.29
N LYS A 23 19.02 4.27 12.89
CA LYS A 23 20.36 4.89 12.84
C LYS A 23 20.50 5.72 11.57
N TYR A 24 19.68 5.42 10.59
CA TYR A 24 19.57 6.11 9.31
C TYR A 24 18.11 6.43 9.09
N GLU A 25 17.90 7.53 8.49
CA GLU A 25 16.63 8.09 8.15
C GLU A 25 16.07 7.40 6.92
N GLY A 26 14.77 7.53 6.71
CA GLY A 26 14.09 6.84 5.61
C GLY A 26 14.05 7.67 4.33
N THR A 27 13.24 7.22 3.39
CA THR A 27 13.01 7.88 2.11
C THR A 27 12.55 9.32 2.30
N TYR A 28 11.82 9.62 3.38
CA TYR A 28 11.24 10.93 3.66
C TYR A 28 12.27 12.06 3.74
N ASP A 29 13.51 11.81 4.22
CA ASP A 29 14.54 12.84 4.31
C ASP A 29 15.01 13.35 2.96
N PHE A 30 14.91 12.53 1.95
CA PHE A 30 15.36 12.82 0.60
C PHE A 30 14.20 12.89 -0.39
N PHE A 31 12.95 12.81 0.09
CA PHE A 31 11.78 12.66 -0.74
C PHE A 31 11.67 13.76 -1.80
N GLU A 32 11.74 15.02 -1.42
CA GLU A 32 11.56 16.13 -2.35
C GLU A 32 12.65 16.20 -3.42
N GLU A 33 13.88 15.83 -3.06
CA GLU A 33 15.02 15.89 -3.97
C GLU A 33 15.09 14.69 -4.92
N TRP A 34 14.71 13.50 -4.43
CA TRP A 34 15.03 12.25 -5.12
C TRP A 34 13.84 11.49 -5.69
N ILE A 35 12.65 11.62 -5.15
CA ILE A 35 11.54 10.74 -5.51
C ILE A 35 11.20 10.74 -7.01
N ASP A 36 11.19 11.89 -7.67
CA ASP A 36 10.88 11.99 -9.09
C ASP A 36 11.96 11.31 -9.96
N ARG A 37 13.22 11.39 -9.52
CA ARG A 37 14.36 10.74 -10.17
C ARG A 37 14.30 9.24 -9.98
N ASP A 38 14.10 8.79 -8.76
CA ASP A 38 14.05 7.38 -8.41
C ASP A 38 12.91 6.67 -9.16
N ILE A 39 11.72 7.24 -9.16
CA ILE A 39 10.59 6.70 -9.93
C ILE A 39 10.90 6.70 -11.43
N THR A 40 11.44 7.78 -11.95
CA THR A 40 11.84 7.87 -13.37
C THR A 40 12.83 6.75 -13.73
N ASP A 41 13.83 6.54 -12.89
CA ASP A 41 14.89 5.56 -13.15
C ASP A 41 14.37 4.12 -13.00
N ILE A 42 13.49 3.84 -12.02
CA ILE A 42 12.81 2.54 -11.90
C ILE A 42 11.99 2.25 -13.16
N VAL A 43 11.16 3.19 -13.59
CA VAL A 43 10.32 2.99 -14.78
C VAL A 43 11.17 2.82 -16.03
N ARG A 44 12.21 3.62 -16.24
CA ARG A 44 13.14 3.49 -17.37
C ARG A 44 13.86 2.16 -17.40
N ARG A 45 14.32 1.69 -16.24
CA ARG A 45 15.01 0.41 -16.09
C ARG A 45 14.10 -0.76 -16.47
N ASP A 46 12.86 -0.73 -15.99
CA ASP A 46 12.01 -1.93 -15.96
C ASP A 46 10.89 -1.93 -17.01
N ARG A 47 10.59 -0.81 -17.69
CA ARG A 47 9.47 -0.71 -18.65
C ARG A 47 9.52 -1.69 -19.83
N ASN A 48 10.69 -2.25 -20.12
CA ASN A 48 10.86 -3.24 -21.19
C ASN A 48 10.67 -4.69 -20.71
N HIS A 49 10.43 -4.90 -19.41
CA HIS A 49 10.15 -6.23 -18.86
C HIS A 49 8.68 -6.58 -19.10
N PRO A 50 8.38 -7.67 -19.81
CA PRO A 50 7.00 -8.06 -20.13
C PRO A 50 6.20 -8.49 -18.89
N SER A 51 6.85 -8.81 -17.77
CA SER A 51 6.21 -9.14 -16.50
C SER A 51 5.65 -7.93 -15.75
N ILE A 52 6.09 -6.71 -16.08
CA ILE A 52 5.53 -5.50 -15.49
C ILE A 52 4.21 -5.20 -16.18
N PHE A 53 3.12 -5.12 -15.44
CA PHE A 53 1.80 -4.82 -16.00
C PHE A 53 1.15 -3.56 -15.40
N LEU A 54 1.62 -3.09 -14.24
CA LEU A 54 1.22 -1.81 -13.65
C LEU A 54 2.35 -1.21 -12.79
N TRP A 55 2.27 0.09 -12.54
CA TRP A 55 3.22 0.85 -11.72
C TRP A 55 2.54 1.34 -10.45
N SER A 56 3.13 1.09 -9.28
CA SER A 56 2.61 1.59 -8.01
C SER A 56 3.37 2.83 -7.55
N VAL A 57 2.64 3.89 -7.18
CA VAL A 57 3.22 5.12 -6.63
C VAL A 57 3.62 4.98 -5.17
N GLY A 58 3.02 4.05 -4.43
CA GLY A 58 3.34 3.82 -3.02
C GLY A 58 2.49 2.74 -2.38
N ASN A 59 2.99 2.21 -1.26
CA ASN A 59 2.32 1.22 -0.43
C ASN A 59 1.98 1.79 0.94
N GLU A 60 0.71 1.71 1.33
CA GLU A 60 0.23 2.11 2.67
C GLU A 60 0.69 3.50 3.15
N VAL A 61 0.95 4.42 2.23
CA VAL A 61 1.35 5.80 2.56
C VAL A 61 0.24 6.57 3.28
N ASP A 62 -0.98 6.07 3.17
CA ASP A 62 -2.22 6.56 3.78
C ASP A 62 -2.60 5.81 5.06
N TYR A 63 -1.62 5.22 5.76
CA TYR A 63 -1.92 4.54 7.02
C TYR A 63 -2.53 5.53 8.03
N PRO A 64 -3.72 5.25 8.61
CA PRO A 64 -4.43 6.22 9.44
C PRO A 64 -3.59 6.74 10.61
N ASN A 65 -3.39 8.05 10.71
CA ASN A 65 -2.53 8.73 11.70
C ASN A 65 -1.05 8.33 11.64
N ASP A 66 -0.58 7.88 10.46
CA ASP A 66 0.81 7.47 10.31
C ASP A 66 1.37 7.78 8.89
N PRO A 67 1.77 9.02 8.60
CA PRO A 67 1.70 10.19 9.50
C PRO A 67 0.44 11.06 9.33
N TYR A 68 -0.32 10.90 8.26
CA TYR A 68 -1.43 11.78 7.88
C TYR A 68 -2.71 11.50 8.66
N SER A 69 -3.48 12.56 8.90
CA SER A 69 -4.76 12.47 9.59
C SER A 69 -5.86 13.26 8.88
N HIS A 70 -7.10 12.87 9.13
CA HIS A 70 -8.30 13.52 8.60
C HIS A 70 -9.43 13.44 9.62
N PRO A 71 -10.32 14.45 9.73
CA PRO A 71 -11.47 14.43 10.66
C PRO A 71 -12.39 13.21 10.53
N ILE A 72 -12.45 12.57 9.36
CA ILE A 72 -13.23 11.35 9.12
C ILE A 72 -12.81 10.19 10.03
N LEU A 73 -11.60 10.21 10.58
CA LEU A 73 -11.10 9.17 11.48
C LEU A 73 -11.77 9.18 12.85
N ASP A 74 -12.41 10.30 13.24
CA ASP A 74 -13.18 10.37 14.46
C ASP A 74 -14.50 9.59 14.34
N GLY A 75 -14.63 8.55 15.16
CA GLY A 75 -15.81 7.70 15.20
C GLY A 75 -16.03 6.81 13.97
N SER A 76 -15.11 6.79 13.02
CA SER A 76 -15.20 5.91 11.86
C SER A 76 -14.60 4.53 12.13
N SER A 77 -15.16 3.51 11.47
CA SER A 77 -14.56 2.18 11.43
C SER A 77 -13.39 2.21 10.44
N ILE A 78 -12.17 2.16 10.95
CA ILE A 78 -10.95 2.09 10.14
C ILE A 78 -10.32 0.72 10.27
N ASN A 79 -9.79 0.19 9.18
CA ASN A 79 -8.90 -0.95 9.23
C ASN A 79 -7.52 -0.49 9.72
N GLN A 80 -6.80 -1.36 10.38
CA GLN A 80 -5.47 -1.03 10.92
C GLN A 80 -5.50 0.17 11.90
N PRO A 81 -6.32 0.18 12.96
CA PRO A 81 -6.55 1.35 13.83
C PRO A 81 -5.42 1.55 14.86
N MET A 82 -4.17 1.38 14.47
CA MET A 82 -3.02 1.32 15.38
C MET A 82 -2.80 2.61 16.17
N TYR A 83 -3.17 3.77 15.62
CA TYR A 83 -2.87 5.08 16.20
C TYR A 83 -4.11 5.93 16.49
N GLY A 84 -5.25 5.32 16.69
CA GLY A 84 -6.45 5.99 17.19
C GLY A 84 -7.24 6.79 16.15
N GLY A 85 -8.04 7.76 16.63
CA GLY A 85 -8.90 8.63 15.84
C GLY A 85 -8.18 9.85 15.24
N TYR A 86 -8.94 10.89 14.91
CA TYR A 86 -8.38 12.11 14.32
C TYR A 86 -7.32 12.79 15.20
N ASN A 87 -6.21 13.16 14.60
CA ASN A 87 -5.15 13.94 15.23
C ASN A 87 -4.99 15.28 14.49
N PRO A 88 -5.45 16.41 15.07
CA PRO A 88 -5.37 17.72 14.42
C PRO A 88 -3.94 18.26 14.28
N ASP A 89 -2.98 17.71 15.02
CA ASP A 89 -1.58 18.11 14.94
C ASP A 89 -0.78 17.31 13.89
N ALA A 90 -1.40 16.31 13.28
CA ALA A 90 -0.79 15.53 12.21
C ALA A 90 -0.90 16.25 10.85
N PRO A 91 -0.04 15.92 9.88
CA PRO A 91 -0.19 16.42 8.52
C PRO A 91 -1.57 16.10 7.93
N ASP A 92 -2.12 17.05 7.16
CA ASP A 92 -3.42 16.88 6.50
C ASP A 92 -3.34 15.78 5.42
N ALA A 93 -4.29 14.87 5.45
CA ALA A 93 -4.38 13.77 4.48
C ALA A 93 -4.57 14.23 3.02
N ALA A 94 -5.06 15.45 2.78
CA ALA A 94 -5.19 16.00 1.43
C ALA A 94 -3.85 15.99 0.67
N ARG A 95 -2.71 16.12 1.37
CA ARG A 95 -1.37 16.04 0.79
C ARG A 95 -1.08 14.72 0.08
N ILE A 96 -1.68 13.63 0.54
CA ILE A 96 -1.54 12.30 -0.10
C ILE A 96 -2.01 12.36 -1.55
N GLY A 97 -3.15 13.00 -1.79
CA GLY A 97 -3.69 13.17 -3.15
C GLY A 97 -2.79 14.02 -4.05
N GLU A 98 -2.21 15.10 -3.51
CA GLU A 98 -1.28 15.97 -4.24
C GLU A 98 -0.03 15.22 -4.67
N ILE A 99 0.57 14.48 -3.73
CA ILE A 99 1.78 13.68 -4.00
C ILE A 99 1.46 12.57 -5.00
N ALA A 100 0.36 11.85 -4.82
CA ALA A 100 -0.04 10.79 -5.75
C ALA A 100 -0.20 11.30 -7.19
N LYS A 101 -0.81 12.48 -7.39
CA LYS A 101 -0.92 13.13 -8.70
C LYS A 101 0.47 13.44 -9.28
N ARG A 102 1.39 13.99 -8.47
CA ARG A 102 2.77 14.27 -8.89
C ARG A 102 3.46 13.00 -9.37
N LEU A 103 3.45 11.95 -8.54
CA LEU A 103 4.16 10.70 -8.84
C LEU A 103 3.54 9.95 -10.02
N ALA A 104 2.22 9.94 -10.15
CA ALA A 104 1.54 9.38 -11.32
C ALA A 104 1.91 10.13 -12.60
N ALA A 105 2.05 11.46 -12.54
CA ALA A 105 2.49 12.26 -13.68
C ALA A 105 3.94 11.93 -14.08
N VAL A 106 4.84 11.74 -13.11
CA VAL A 106 6.24 11.31 -13.37
C VAL A 106 6.27 9.96 -14.09
N ILE A 107 5.49 8.98 -13.61
CA ILE A 107 5.40 7.66 -14.28
C ILE A 107 4.89 7.82 -15.72
N ARG A 108 3.76 8.51 -15.90
CA ARG A 108 3.13 8.69 -17.21
C ARG A 108 3.99 9.47 -18.20
N ALA A 109 4.91 10.31 -17.74
CA ALA A 109 5.89 10.98 -18.59
C ALA A 109 6.92 10.01 -19.21
N VAL A 110 7.10 8.82 -18.61
CA VAL A 110 8.09 7.81 -19.04
C VAL A 110 7.44 6.60 -19.69
N ASP A 111 6.30 6.15 -19.16
CA ASP A 111 5.53 5.00 -19.67
C ASP A 111 4.03 5.29 -19.65
N THR A 112 3.44 5.40 -20.83
CA THR A 112 2.00 5.58 -21.03
C THR A 112 1.27 4.28 -21.37
N SER A 113 2.00 3.16 -21.43
CA SER A 113 1.45 1.87 -21.89
C SER A 113 0.87 1.03 -20.76
N ARG A 114 1.17 1.38 -19.51
CA ARG A 114 0.74 0.64 -18.32
C ARG A 114 -0.01 1.54 -17.35
N PRO A 115 -1.03 1.01 -16.66
CA PRO A 115 -1.76 1.76 -15.65
C PRO A 115 -0.89 2.06 -14.42
N VAL A 116 -1.24 3.15 -13.74
CA VAL A 116 -0.66 3.55 -12.46
C VAL A 116 -1.61 3.12 -11.34
N THR A 117 -1.06 2.61 -10.26
CA THR A 117 -1.79 2.21 -9.05
C THR A 117 -1.17 2.81 -7.78
N GLY A 118 -1.89 2.68 -6.69
CA GLY A 118 -1.41 2.85 -5.33
C GLY A 118 -2.06 1.81 -4.42
N ALA A 119 -1.37 1.38 -3.37
CA ALA A 119 -1.83 0.38 -2.42
C ALA A 119 -2.28 1.06 -1.11
N LEU A 120 -3.60 1.17 -0.94
CA LEU A 120 -4.23 1.93 0.14
C LEU A 120 -4.46 1.06 1.38
N ALA A 121 -3.98 1.52 2.53
CA ALA A 121 -4.31 0.96 3.85
C ALA A 121 -5.48 1.69 4.51
N GLY A 122 -5.52 3.00 4.37
CA GLY A 122 -6.52 3.89 4.97
C GLY A 122 -7.65 4.27 4.02
N VAL A 123 -8.31 3.29 3.38
CA VAL A 123 -9.30 3.54 2.31
C VAL A 123 -10.39 4.55 2.72
N VAL A 124 -10.86 4.50 3.99
CA VAL A 124 -11.86 5.46 4.49
C VAL A 124 -11.33 6.88 4.45
N MET A 125 -10.10 7.09 4.92
CA MET A 125 -9.45 8.40 4.88
C MET A 125 -9.11 8.81 3.45
N SER A 126 -8.57 7.90 2.66
CA SER A 126 -8.17 8.18 1.28
C SER A 126 -9.33 8.53 0.37
N ASN A 127 -10.54 8.04 0.65
CA ASN A 127 -11.76 8.44 -0.07
C ASN A 127 -12.12 9.92 0.11
N GLU A 128 -11.63 10.58 1.17
CA GLU A 128 -11.78 12.02 1.42
C GLU A 128 -10.67 12.86 0.75
N THR A 129 -9.77 12.22 0.01
CA THR A 129 -8.64 12.85 -0.68
C THR A 129 -8.70 12.58 -2.18
N ASP A 130 -7.82 13.20 -2.94
CA ASP A 130 -7.67 12.94 -4.38
C ASP A 130 -6.83 11.70 -4.69
N TYR A 131 -6.37 10.94 -3.69
CA TYR A 131 -5.48 9.79 -3.93
C TYR A 131 -6.10 8.72 -4.84
N PRO A 132 -7.31 8.20 -4.56
CA PRO A 132 -7.91 7.20 -5.45
C PRO A 132 -8.13 7.70 -6.88
N GLN A 133 -8.35 9.00 -7.07
CA GLN A 133 -8.56 9.62 -8.39
C GLN A 133 -7.25 9.92 -9.13
N ALA A 134 -6.12 9.96 -8.43
CA ALA A 134 -4.81 10.21 -9.03
C ALA A 134 -4.26 9.02 -9.82
N VAL A 135 -4.77 7.81 -9.54
CA VAL A 135 -4.31 6.55 -10.13
C VAL A 135 -5.39 5.91 -11.01
N ASP A 136 -4.97 5.04 -11.92
CA ASP A 136 -5.88 4.38 -12.88
C ASP A 136 -6.56 3.16 -12.25
N VAL A 137 -5.88 2.52 -11.30
CA VAL A 137 -6.34 1.32 -10.59
C VAL A 137 -6.04 1.49 -9.11
N VAL A 138 -7.01 1.20 -8.25
CA VAL A 138 -6.89 1.42 -6.80
C VAL A 138 -6.70 0.11 -6.08
N GLY A 139 -5.53 -0.07 -5.47
CA GLY A 139 -5.23 -1.22 -4.63
C GLY A 139 -5.74 -1.02 -3.20
N TYR A 140 -6.32 -2.05 -2.63
CA TYR A 140 -6.81 -2.08 -1.25
C TYR A 140 -6.00 -3.10 -0.45
N ASN A 141 -5.36 -2.66 0.64
CA ASN A 141 -4.63 -3.54 1.54
C ASN A 141 -5.53 -3.94 2.71
N TYR A 142 -5.86 -5.23 2.86
CA TYR A 142 -6.65 -5.80 3.97
C TYR A 142 -8.01 -5.11 4.22
N THR A 143 -8.63 -4.57 3.18
CA THR A 143 -9.89 -3.83 3.26
C THR A 143 -10.98 -4.42 2.35
N GLU A 144 -11.03 -5.73 2.25
CA GLU A 144 -11.97 -6.47 1.42
C GLU A 144 -13.43 -6.17 1.80
N ASN A 145 -13.67 -5.84 3.05
CA ASN A 145 -14.97 -5.44 3.57
C ASN A 145 -15.51 -4.13 2.96
N ARG A 146 -14.65 -3.36 2.29
CA ARG A 146 -15.03 -2.11 1.62
C ARG A 146 -15.42 -2.29 0.16
N TYR A 147 -15.07 -3.39 -0.48
CA TYR A 147 -15.24 -3.57 -1.93
C TYR A 147 -16.65 -3.25 -2.42
N ALA A 148 -17.67 -3.87 -1.83
CA ALA A 148 -19.06 -3.65 -2.27
C ALA A 148 -19.55 -2.22 -2.05
N GLN A 149 -19.21 -1.64 -0.90
CA GLN A 149 -19.62 -0.28 -0.56
C GLN A 149 -18.94 0.75 -1.49
N ASP A 150 -17.65 0.60 -1.72
CA ASP A 150 -16.89 1.54 -2.53
C ASP A 150 -17.19 1.38 -4.02
N HIS A 151 -17.44 0.15 -4.48
CA HIS A 151 -17.93 -0.06 -5.85
C HIS A 151 -19.30 0.60 -6.09
N ALA A 152 -20.21 0.55 -5.11
CA ALA A 152 -21.49 1.23 -5.22
C ALA A 152 -21.38 2.77 -5.22
N ALA A 153 -20.42 3.30 -4.43
CA ALA A 153 -20.18 4.75 -4.34
C ALA A 153 -19.38 5.29 -5.53
N TYR A 154 -18.49 4.48 -6.08
CA TYR A 154 -17.54 4.84 -7.15
C TYR A 154 -17.55 3.75 -8.24
N PRO A 155 -18.63 3.64 -9.04
CA PRO A 155 -18.82 2.51 -9.97
C PRO A 155 -17.76 2.42 -11.08
N ASP A 156 -17.11 3.52 -11.42
CA ASP A 156 -16.05 3.57 -12.43
C ASP A 156 -14.66 3.25 -11.86
N ARG A 157 -14.54 3.08 -10.54
CA ARG A 157 -13.26 2.77 -9.88
C ARG A 157 -12.89 1.31 -10.13
N ILE A 158 -11.73 1.10 -10.73
CA ILE A 158 -11.15 -0.25 -10.85
C ILE A 158 -10.44 -0.59 -9.54
N ILE A 159 -10.90 -1.64 -8.87
CA ILE A 159 -10.41 -2.06 -7.55
C ILE A 159 -9.77 -3.44 -7.62
N TYR A 160 -8.70 -3.65 -6.86
CA TYR A 160 -8.11 -4.96 -6.60
C TYR A 160 -7.54 -5.05 -5.18
N GLY A 161 -7.32 -6.27 -4.70
CA GLY A 161 -6.62 -6.51 -3.45
C GLY A 161 -5.12 -6.40 -3.67
N SER A 162 -4.53 -5.23 -3.40
CA SER A 162 -3.08 -5.03 -3.56
C SER A 162 -2.28 -5.78 -2.50
N GLU A 163 -2.89 -6.01 -1.33
CA GLU A 163 -2.31 -6.82 -0.28
C GLU A 163 -3.44 -7.43 0.57
N ASN A 164 -3.71 -8.70 0.38
CA ASN A 164 -4.72 -9.42 1.12
C ASN A 164 -4.11 -10.48 2.04
N GLY A 165 -4.80 -10.78 3.14
CA GLY A 165 -4.47 -11.90 3.99
C GLY A 165 -4.76 -13.26 3.33
N GLN A 166 -4.27 -14.33 3.98
CA GLN A 166 -4.41 -15.71 3.50
C GLN A 166 -5.76 -16.35 3.88
N GLY A 167 -6.70 -15.56 4.41
CA GLY A 167 -8.00 -16.05 4.84
C GLY A 167 -8.90 -16.42 3.66
N PHE A 168 -9.66 -17.50 3.83
CA PHE A 168 -10.59 -17.95 2.80
C PHE A 168 -11.67 -16.90 2.46
N ASP A 169 -12.10 -16.12 3.45
CA ASP A 169 -13.09 -15.06 3.25
C ASP A 169 -12.54 -13.89 2.43
N ALA A 170 -11.25 -13.55 2.61
CA ALA A 170 -10.57 -12.55 1.78
C ALA A 170 -10.52 -13.01 0.31
N TRP A 171 -10.20 -14.30 0.09
CA TRP A 171 -10.24 -14.88 -1.27
C TRP A 171 -11.65 -14.88 -1.87
N LYS A 172 -12.68 -15.24 -1.08
CA LYS A 172 -14.08 -15.18 -1.54
C LYS A 172 -14.51 -13.77 -1.92
N ALA A 173 -14.08 -12.76 -1.18
CA ALA A 173 -14.40 -11.38 -1.48
C ALA A 173 -13.91 -10.96 -2.88
N VAL A 174 -12.83 -11.56 -3.36
CA VAL A 174 -12.35 -11.36 -4.73
C VAL A 174 -13.07 -12.28 -5.73
N ARG A 175 -13.11 -13.58 -5.45
CA ARG A 175 -13.73 -14.57 -6.34
C ARG A 175 -15.19 -14.27 -6.69
N ASP A 176 -15.96 -13.83 -5.70
CA ASP A 176 -17.41 -13.70 -5.79
C ASP A 176 -17.87 -12.30 -6.26
N ASN A 177 -16.94 -11.43 -6.64
CA ASN A 177 -17.22 -10.05 -7.07
C ASN A 177 -16.54 -9.74 -8.40
N ASP A 178 -17.29 -9.74 -9.49
CA ASP A 178 -16.78 -9.55 -10.87
C ASP A 178 -16.10 -8.21 -11.11
N TYR A 179 -16.36 -7.20 -10.27
CA TYR A 179 -15.73 -5.88 -10.33
C TYR A 179 -14.37 -5.81 -9.62
N ILE A 180 -13.91 -6.90 -8.99
CA ILE A 180 -12.57 -7.01 -8.42
C ILE A 180 -11.73 -7.90 -9.33
N PHE A 181 -10.75 -7.33 -10.03
CA PHE A 181 -10.03 -8.10 -11.06
C PHE A 181 -8.99 -9.09 -10.51
N GLY A 182 -8.62 -8.99 -9.24
CA GLY A 182 -7.65 -9.92 -8.64
C GLY A 182 -7.17 -9.50 -7.27
N GLN A 183 -6.21 -10.27 -6.76
CA GLN A 183 -5.55 -9.96 -5.49
C GLN A 183 -4.09 -10.42 -5.47
N TYR A 184 -3.32 -9.79 -4.60
CA TYR A 184 -2.00 -10.25 -4.17
C TYR A 184 -2.05 -10.62 -2.70
N ILE A 185 -1.50 -11.79 -2.38
CA ILE A 185 -1.47 -12.29 -0.99
C ILE A 185 -0.15 -11.91 -0.34
N TRP A 186 -0.22 -11.33 0.83
CA TRP A 186 0.95 -11.08 1.64
C TRP A 186 1.08 -12.18 2.72
N THR A 187 2.02 -13.17 2.54
CA THR A 187 2.93 -13.29 1.42
C THR A 187 2.84 -14.69 0.82
N GLY A 188 3.34 -14.86 -0.42
CA GLY A 188 3.41 -16.17 -1.05
C GLY A 188 4.41 -17.11 -0.36
N THR A 189 5.61 -16.65 -0.12
CA THR A 189 6.72 -17.45 0.45
C THR A 189 7.26 -16.76 1.70
N ASP A 190 7.66 -17.55 2.72
CA ASP A 190 8.47 -17.04 3.81
C ASP A 190 9.76 -16.45 3.28
N TYR A 191 10.27 -15.40 3.90
CA TYR A 191 11.53 -14.81 3.47
C TYR A 191 12.49 -14.59 4.63
N LEU A 192 13.79 -14.64 4.28
CA LEU A 192 14.90 -14.36 5.18
C LEU A 192 15.21 -12.86 5.15
N GLY A 193 15.72 -12.35 6.24
CA GLY A 193 16.13 -10.96 6.36
C GLY A 193 15.62 -10.34 7.64
N GLU A 194 15.78 -9.04 7.72
CA GLU A 194 15.29 -8.25 8.85
C GLU A 194 13.78 -8.13 8.78
N SER A 195 13.11 -8.74 9.74
CA SER A 195 11.64 -8.77 9.80
C SER A 195 11.19 -8.67 11.25
N GLY A 196 11.40 -7.52 11.85
CA GLY A 196 11.10 -7.23 13.24
C GLY A 196 12.36 -6.95 14.06
N ALA A 197 12.21 -6.99 15.40
CA ALA A 197 13.31 -6.69 16.29
C ALA A 197 14.46 -7.71 16.11
N TRP A 198 15.70 -7.20 16.05
CA TRP A 198 16.88 -8.05 16.07
C TRP A 198 16.88 -8.94 17.33
N PRO A 199 17.17 -10.25 17.21
CA PRO A 199 17.77 -10.96 16.08
C PRO A 199 16.76 -11.72 15.19
N SER A 200 15.62 -11.19 14.85
CA SER A 200 14.70 -11.84 13.90
C SER A 200 15.39 -12.10 12.58
N ARG A 201 15.32 -13.34 12.10
CA ARG A 201 16.06 -13.79 10.91
C ARG A 201 15.15 -14.10 9.73
N GLY A 202 13.87 -13.94 9.89
CA GLY A 202 12.93 -14.25 8.82
C GLY A 202 11.49 -14.01 9.21
N LEU A 203 10.64 -13.90 8.20
CA LEU A 203 9.21 -13.77 8.33
C LEU A 203 8.51 -15.06 7.90
N HIS A 204 7.60 -15.55 8.73
CA HIS A 204 6.91 -16.84 8.56
C HIS A 204 5.44 -16.70 8.17
N THR A 205 5.10 -15.67 7.43
CA THR A 205 3.73 -15.38 6.99
C THR A 205 3.39 -15.98 5.63
N GLY A 206 4.36 -16.57 4.92
CA GLY A 206 4.14 -17.18 3.62
C GLY A 206 3.16 -18.36 3.62
N LEU A 207 2.54 -18.64 2.50
CA LEU A 207 1.84 -19.90 2.21
C LEU A 207 2.84 -21.04 2.03
N LEU A 208 4.00 -20.72 1.50
CA LEU A 208 5.16 -21.62 1.36
C LEU A 208 6.19 -21.26 2.42
N ASP A 209 6.97 -22.25 2.84
CA ASP A 209 8.13 -22.05 3.70
C ASP A 209 9.36 -21.57 2.92
N PHE A 210 10.50 -21.39 3.60
CA PHE A 210 11.77 -20.99 2.98
C PHE A 210 12.29 -21.96 1.91
N GLY A 211 11.87 -23.21 1.95
CA GLY A 211 12.18 -24.24 0.97
C GLY A 211 11.17 -24.33 -0.17
N SER A 212 10.21 -23.42 -0.21
CA SER A 212 9.07 -23.42 -1.15
C SER A 212 8.12 -24.62 -0.98
N PHE A 213 8.10 -25.24 0.20
CA PHE A 213 7.12 -26.28 0.52
C PHE A 213 5.84 -25.66 1.08
N ALA A 214 4.70 -26.19 0.64
CA ALA A 214 3.41 -25.71 1.11
C ALA A 214 3.23 -25.99 2.61
N LYS A 215 2.96 -24.93 3.37
CA LYS A 215 2.54 -25.06 4.77
C LYS A 215 1.12 -25.59 4.87
N PRO A 216 0.66 -26.11 6.05
CA PRO A 216 -0.69 -26.66 6.19
C PRO A 216 -1.79 -25.73 5.68
N ARG A 217 -1.68 -24.42 5.95
CA ARG A 217 -2.63 -23.40 5.48
C ARG A 217 -2.49 -23.04 4.00
N GLY A 218 -1.41 -23.44 3.34
CA GLY A 218 -1.18 -23.24 1.91
C GLY A 218 -1.65 -24.41 1.05
N LYS A 219 -2.42 -25.33 1.61
CA LYS A 219 -2.90 -26.53 0.92
C LYS A 219 -4.39 -26.48 0.56
N PHE A 220 -5.00 -25.33 0.67
CA PHE A 220 -6.42 -25.14 0.37
C PHE A 220 -6.62 -24.42 -0.95
#